data_afcf514c0d7a75cefdb8c1ff02484fa5
#
_entry.id   afcf514c0d7a75cefdb8c1ff02484fa5
#
_cell.length_a   1.000
_cell.length_b   1.000
_cell.length_c   1.000
_cell.angle_alpha   90.00
_cell.angle_beta   90.00
_cell.angle_gamma   90.00
#
_symmetry.space_group_name_H-M   'P 1'
#
loop_
_entity.id
_entity.type
_entity.pdbx_description
1 polymer ?
#
loop_
_entity_poly.entity_id
_entity_poly.type
_entity_poly.pdbx_seq_one_letter_code
_entity_poly.pdbx_strand_id
1 'polypeptide(L)' 'MNVEEPRGDRTDLLVTVASLYYELNQNQQQIADRLEISRSSVSRMIKEARDLGI' A
#
# COMPACT_ATOMS: atom_id res chain seq x y z
N MET A 1 -2.99 -7.11 23.44
CA MET A 1 -2.71 -6.92 22.98
C MET A 1 -2.48 -6.65 22.10
N ASN A 2 -2.42 -6.85 21.75
CA ASN A 2 -2.19 -6.71 20.95
C ASN A 2 -1.77 -6.62 20.08
N VAL A 3 -1.65 -6.65 20.11
CA VAL A 3 -1.17 -6.68 19.36
C VAL A 3 -1.15 -6.63 18.29
N GLU A 4 -1.53 -6.32 18.07
CA GLU A 4 -1.54 -6.32 16.90
C GLU A 4 -0.51 -6.43 16.09
N GLU A 5 -0.49 -7.10 15.31
CA GLU A 5 0.56 -7.39 14.48
C GLU A 5 0.77 -6.32 13.48
N PRO A 6 1.56 -5.32 13.75
CA PRO A 6 1.81 -4.26 12.78
C PRO A 6 2.36 -4.81 11.48
N ARG A 7 3.12 -5.88 11.57
CA ARG A 7 3.73 -6.47 10.40
C ARG A 7 2.69 -7.05 9.47
N GLY A 8 1.68 -7.72 10.04
CA GLY A 8 0.59 -8.25 9.25
C GLY A 8 -0.22 -7.14 8.60
N ASP A 9 -0.50 -6.09 9.36
CA ASP A 9 -1.25 -4.97 8.84
C ASP A 9 -0.52 -4.30 7.68
N ARG A 10 0.80 -4.20 7.81
CA ARG A 10 1.57 -3.56 6.75
C ARG A 10 1.57 -4.41 5.49
N THR A 11 1.68 -5.71 5.61
CA THR A 11 1.66 -6.59 4.46
C THR A 11 0.33 -6.48 3.73
N ASP A 12 -0.77 -6.48 4.47
CA ASP A 12 -2.10 -6.32 3.87
C ASP A 12 -2.21 -5.00 3.14
N LEU A 13 -1.67 -3.94 3.73
CA LEU A 13 -1.72 -2.63 3.11
C LEU A 13 -0.89 -2.59 1.83
N LEU A 14 0.27 -3.23 1.84
CA LEU A 14 1.11 -3.30 0.65
C LEU A 14 0.41 -4.04 -0.48
N VAL A 15 -0.26 -5.15 -0.16
CA VAL A 15 -1.01 -5.89 -1.15
C VAL A 15 -2.14 -5.02 -1.72
N THR A 16 -2.85 -4.31 -0.85
CA THR A 16 -3.92 -3.44 -1.28
C THR A 16 -3.41 -2.35 -2.22
N VAL A 17 -2.32 -1.69 -1.84
CA VAL A 17 -1.76 -0.63 -2.66
C VAL A 17 -1.31 -1.19 -4.01
N ALA A 18 -0.66 -2.34 -4.01
CA ALA A 18 -0.19 -2.94 -5.26
C ALA A 18 -1.37 -3.30 -6.16
N SER A 19 -2.44 -3.85 -5.60
CA SER A 19 -3.62 -4.20 -6.37
C SER A 19 -4.26 -2.96 -6.99
N LEU A 20 -4.40 -1.91 -6.21
CA LEU A 20 -4.99 -0.68 -6.72
C LEU A 20 -4.14 -0.10 -7.86
N TYR A 21 -2.84 -0.18 -7.73
CA TYR A 21 -1.94 0.41 -8.70
C TYR A 21 -1.84 -0.43 -9.97
N TYR A 22 -1.64 -1.74 -9.83
CA TYR A 22 -1.37 -2.59 -10.99
C TYR A 22 -2.62 -3.19 -11.61
N GLU A 23 -3.59 -3.55 -10.80
CA GLU A 23 -4.79 -4.22 -11.31
C GLU A 23 -5.89 -3.25 -11.67
N LEU A 24 -6.07 -2.21 -10.87
CA LEU A 24 -7.13 -1.25 -11.10
C LEU A 24 -6.64 0.03 -11.78
N ASN A 25 -5.35 0.09 -12.07
CA ASN A 25 -4.74 1.20 -12.81
C ASN A 25 -4.96 2.56 -12.16
N GLN A 26 -5.05 2.59 -10.85
CA GLN A 26 -5.19 3.86 -10.15
C GLN A 26 -3.82 4.52 -10.02
N ASN A 27 -3.79 5.84 -10.15
CA ASN A 27 -2.52 6.54 -9.95
C ASN A 27 -2.27 6.76 -8.47
N GLN A 28 -1.07 7.25 -8.15
CA GLN A 28 -0.66 7.38 -6.75
C GLN A 28 -1.55 8.33 -5.97
N GLN A 29 -1.98 9.41 -6.60
CA GLN A 29 -2.85 10.36 -5.92
C GLN A 29 -4.21 9.74 -5.61
N GLN A 30 -4.75 8.98 -6.55
CA GLN A 30 -6.03 8.32 -6.34
C GLN A 30 -5.96 7.32 -5.19
N ILE A 31 -4.85 6.58 -5.11
CA ILE A 31 -4.66 5.62 -4.04
C ILE A 31 -4.53 6.33 -2.70
N ALA A 32 -3.75 7.42 -2.69
CA ALA A 32 -3.57 8.20 -1.46
C ALA A 32 -4.91 8.72 -0.95
N ASP A 33 -5.74 9.23 -1.85
CA ASP A 33 -7.05 9.75 -1.47
C ASP A 33 -7.95 8.64 -0.94
N ARG A 34 -7.92 7.51 -1.60
CA ARG A 34 -8.77 6.38 -1.21
C ARG A 34 -8.39 5.85 0.18
N LEU A 35 -7.10 5.77 0.46
CA LEU A 35 -6.62 5.23 1.71
C LEU A 35 -6.40 6.28 2.79
N GLU A 36 -6.60 7.55 2.43
CA GLU A 36 -6.45 8.67 3.36
C GLU A 36 -5.03 8.74 3.93
N ILE A 37 -4.05 8.54 3.04
CA ILE A 37 -2.64 8.65 3.41
C ILE A 37 -1.97 9.58 2.42
N SER A 38 -0.73 9.95 2.71
CA SER A 38 -0.02 10.88 1.83
C SER A 38 0.42 10.18 0.56
N ARG A 39 0.56 10.96 -0.50
CA ARG A 39 1.05 10.44 -1.77
C ARG A 39 2.46 9.88 -1.62
N SER A 40 3.28 10.52 -0.79
CA SER A 40 4.63 10.03 -0.52
C SER A 40 4.60 8.63 0.07
N SER A 41 3.65 8.39 0.97
CA SER A 41 3.50 7.07 1.57
C SER A 41 3.14 6.04 0.51
N VAL A 42 2.23 6.39 -0.39
CA VAL A 42 1.83 5.48 -1.47
C VAL A 42 3.04 5.14 -2.34
N SER A 43 3.82 6.15 -2.70
CA SER A 43 4.99 5.96 -3.54
C SER A 43 5.98 4.98 -2.90
N ARG A 44 6.21 5.13 -1.61
CA ARG A 44 7.12 4.23 -0.91
C ARG A 44 6.55 2.83 -0.79
N MET A 45 5.24 2.72 -0.59
CA MET A 45 4.60 1.41 -0.48
C MET A 45 4.66 0.65 -1.79
N ILE A 46 4.47 1.34 -2.91
CA ILE A 46 4.56 0.70 -4.22
C ILE A 46 5.97 0.14 -4.42
N LYS A 47 6.97 0.94 -4.08
CA LYS A 47 8.35 0.48 -4.22
C LYS A 47 8.63 -0.70 -3.31
N GLU A 48 8.16 -0.62 -2.07
CA GLU A 48 8.37 -1.70 -1.11
C GLU A 48 7.67 -2.97 -1.55
N ALA A 49 6.45 -2.85 -2.05
CA ALA A 49 5.72 -4.02 -2.52
C ALA A 49 6.46 -4.68 -3.69
N ARG A 50 7.01 -3.86 -4.58
CA ARG A 50 7.78 -4.39 -5.70
C ARG A 50 9.02 -5.13 -5.20
N ASP A 51 9.72 -4.55 -4.24
CA ASP A 51 10.92 -5.16 -3.70
C ASP A 51 10.63 -6.50 -3.03
N LEU A 52 9.45 -6.63 -2.44
CA LEU A 52 9.03 -7.85 -1.78
C LEU A 52 8.40 -8.87 -2.73
N GLY A 53 8.22 -8.48 -3.97
CA GLY A 53 7.63 -9.39 -4.95
C GLY A 53 6.12 -9.52 -4.84
N ILE A 54 5.49 -8.53 -4.27
CA ILE A 54 4.03 -8.55 -4.12
C ILE A 54 3.32 -8.11 -5.39
#